data_223f46db2e42c70a65bd72cfe02b8940
#
_entry.id   223f46db2e42c70a65bd72cfe02b8940
#
_cell.length_a   1.000
_cell.length_b   1.000
_cell.length_c   1.000
_cell.angle_alpha   90.00
_cell.angle_beta   90.00
_cell.angle_gamma   90.00
#
_symmetry.space_group_name_H-M   'P 1'
#
loop_
_entity.id
_entity.type
_entity.pdbx_description
1 polymer ?
#
loop_
_entity_poly.entity_id
_entity_poly.type
_entity_poly.pdbx_seq_one_letter_code
_entity_poly.pdbx_strand_id
1 'polypeptide(L)'
;MKKLKIALLQICPCNTLDENLKKGIEFCRKAKERGADIALFPEMWSNGYNIYERPVHAWLAEAIDADSDFVNAFGKLARELDMAIGITFLEKYADSARNTMILFDRFGDNKFTYAKVHTCDFSVESNLTPGEDFYTAELDTHCGMVRIGAMICFDREFPESARILMLRGAEVILVPNACPMEINRLSQLRGRAYENMTAIATCNYPASVPDCNGASTVFDGVAYLPHDMDCSRDTCILQADGSEGIFVAELDLEQLRRYRSSEVHGNAFRRPEKYSALTETKINEPFIRLDRRK
;
A
#
# COMPACT_ATOMS: atom_id res chain seq x y z
N MET A 1 -0.86 -24.89 -9.30
CA MET A 1 -0.92 -23.57 -9.97
C MET A 1 0.10 -22.64 -9.34
N LYS A 2 0.72 -21.75 -10.11
CA LYS A 2 1.67 -20.77 -9.57
C LYS A 2 0.89 -19.72 -8.77
N LYS A 3 1.33 -19.39 -7.57
CA LYS A 3 0.75 -18.36 -6.71
C LYS A 3 1.60 -17.11 -6.76
N LEU A 4 0.97 -15.93 -6.77
CA LEU A 4 1.66 -14.65 -6.67
C LEU A 4 2.25 -14.50 -5.27
N LYS A 5 3.55 -14.27 -5.18
CA LYS A 5 4.26 -14.08 -3.91
C LYS A 5 4.57 -12.61 -3.66
N ILE A 6 4.04 -12.07 -2.57
CA ILE A 6 4.30 -10.70 -2.14
C ILE A 6 5.14 -10.73 -0.87
N ALA A 7 6.30 -10.11 -0.92
CA ALA A 7 7.17 -9.91 0.24
C ALA A 7 6.91 -8.54 0.87
N LEU A 8 6.51 -8.54 2.12
CA LEU A 8 6.38 -7.35 2.96
C LEU A 8 7.71 -7.14 3.68
N LEU A 9 8.39 -6.04 3.37
CA LEU A 9 9.67 -5.68 3.95
C LEU A 9 9.44 -4.91 5.25
N GLN A 10 9.05 -5.61 6.32
CA GLN A 10 8.87 -5.02 7.64
C GLN A 10 10.22 -4.79 8.30
N ILE A 11 10.91 -3.72 7.90
CA ILE A 11 12.31 -3.48 8.23
C ILE A 11 12.51 -2.12 8.90
N CYS A 12 13.47 -2.06 9.83
CA CYS A 12 13.85 -0.81 10.50
C CYS A 12 14.54 0.14 9.53
N PRO A 13 14.20 1.42 9.51
CA PRO A 13 14.96 2.41 8.77
C PRO A 13 16.32 2.63 9.42
N CYS A 14 17.26 3.14 8.63
CA CYS A 14 18.54 3.65 9.06
C CYS A 14 18.52 5.17 9.19
N ASN A 15 19.63 5.77 9.56
CA ASN A 15 19.72 7.20 9.84
C ASN A 15 19.90 8.08 8.59
N THR A 16 20.35 7.50 7.48
CA THR A 16 20.67 8.23 6.26
C THR A 16 20.01 7.60 5.02
N LEU A 17 19.79 8.43 4.00
CA LEU A 17 19.28 8.00 2.70
C LEU A 17 20.13 6.86 2.09
N ASP A 18 21.48 7.00 2.16
CA ASP A 18 22.40 6.00 1.60
C ASP A 18 22.35 4.66 2.35
N GLU A 19 22.18 4.69 3.66
CA GLU A 19 22.01 3.47 4.46
C GLU A 19 20.67 2.80 4.17
N ASN A 20 19.59 3.60 4.02
CA ASN A 20 18.28 3.09 3.62
C ASN A 20 18.32 2.49 2.21
N LEU A 21 19.06 3.10 1.28
CA LEU A 21 19.28 2.53 -0.05
C LEU A 21 19.97 1.17 0.02
N LYS A 22 21.10 1.08 0.72
CA LYS A 22 21.88 -0.17 0.84
C LYS A 22 21.06 -1.27 1.51
N LYS A 23 20.41 -0.96 2.62
CA LYS A 23 19.54 -1.91 3.34
C LYS A 23 18.36 -2.34 2.48
N GLY A 24 17.70 -1.41 1.80
CA GLY A 24 16.58 -1.72 0.92
C GLY A 24 16.98 -2.67 -0.21
N ILE A 25 18.13 -2.44 -0.87
CA ILE A 25 18.68 -3.32 -1.90
C ILE A 25 18.95 -4.74 -1.34
N GLU A 26 19.57 -4.83 -0.18
CA GLU A 26 19.88 -6.12 0.49
C GLU A 26 18.59 -6.90 0.77
N PHE A 27 17.57 -6.23 1.33
CA PHE A 27 16.29 -6.89 1.66
C PHE A 27 15.48 -7.27 0.42
N CYS A 28 15.53 -6.51 -0.67
CA CYS A 28 14.95 -6.92 -1.96
C CYS A 28 15.62 -8.20 -2.50
N ARG A 29 16.96 -8.32 -2.41
CA ARG A 29 17.68 -9.55 -2.80
C ARG A 29 17.21 -10.75 -1.96
N LYS A 30 17.15 -10.59 -0.65
CA LYS A 30 16.64 -11.64 0.25
C LYS A 30 15.18 -12.00 -0.01
N ALA A 31 14.33 -11.02 -0.40
CA ALA A 31 12.95 -11.29 -0.80
C ALA A 31 12.89 -12.14 -2.09
N LYS A 32 13.74 -11.82 -3.07
CA LYS A 32 13.86 -12.62 -4.30
C LYS A 32 14.34 -14.04 -4.01
N GLU A 33 15.31 -14.24 -3.11
CA GLU A 33 15.76 -15.57 -2.68
C GLU A 33 14.63 -16.41 -2.07
N ARG A 34 13.61 -15.75 -1.47
CA ARG A 34 12.37 -16.39 -0.97
C ARG A 34 11.31 -16.56 -2.06
N GLY A 35 11.63 -16.22 -3.31
CA GLY A 35 10.78 -16.38 -4.47
C GLY A 35 9.70 -15.33 -4.63
N ALA A 36 9.86 -14.13 -4.07
CA ALA A 36 8.92 -13.05 -4.23
C ALA A 36 8.80 -12.58 -5.69
N ASP A 37 7.57 -12.29 -6.12
CA ASP A 37 7.24 -11.62 -7.37
C ASP A 37 7.16 -10.10 -7.19
N ILE A 38 6.79 -9.66 -5.98
CA ILE A 38 6.67 -8.25 -5.58
C ILE A 38 7.32 -8.05 -4.22
N ALA A 39 8.16 -7.03 -4.07
CA ALA A 39 8.64 -6.54 -2.77
C ALA A 39 8.00 -5.19 -2.47
N LEU A 40 7.44 -5.04 -1.27
CA LEU A 40 6.78 -3.82 -0.80
C LEU A 40 7.48 -3.24 0.40
N PHE A 41 7.83 -1.95 0.33
CA PHE A 41 8.41 -1.19 1.43
C PHE A 41 7.34 -0.57 2.34
N PRO A 42 7.68 -0.23 3.60
CA PRO A 42 6.86 0.64 4.45
C PRO A 42 6.76 2.06 3.89
N GLU A 43 5.90 2.89 4.48
CA GLU A 43 5.67 4.27 4.08
C GLU A 43 6.92 5.15 4.24
N MET A 44 7.23 5.98 3.21
CA MET A 44 8.35 6.94 3.21
C MET A 44 9.71 6.32 3.60
N TRP A 45 10.05 5.18 2.99
CA TRP A 45 11.30 4.46 3.27
C TRP A 45 12.56 5.32 3.13
N SER A 46 12.58 6.32 2.24
CA SER A 46 13.76 7.18 2.01
C SER A 46 14.28 7.83 3.28
N ASN A 47 13.38 8.24 4.20
CA ASN A 47 13.72 8.85 5.48
C ASN A 47 13.13 8.12 6.70
N GLY A 48 12.55 6.92 6.49
CA GLY A 48 12.00 6.08 7.55
C GLY A 48 10.78 6.65 8.26
N TYR A 49 10.02 7.50 7.58
CA TYR A 49 8.88 8.25 8.16
C TYR A 49 9.28 9.08 9.40
N ASN A 50 10.53 9.51 9.46
CA ASN A 50 11.07 10.25 10.60
C ASN A 50 10.74 11.75 10.48
N ILE A 51 9.47 12.10 10.66
CA ILE A 51 8.93 13.45 10.50
C ILE A 51 8.39 14.06 11.79
N TYR A 52 8.16 13.25 12.83
CA TYR A 52 7.67 13.70 14.12
C TYR A 52 8.80 14.29 14.98
N GLU A 53 8.42 15.23 15.87
CA GLU A 53 9.35 15.88 16.82
C GLU A 53 10.57 16.57 16.18
N ARG A 54 10.47 16.87 14.87
CA ARG A 54 11.51 17.53 14.08
C ARG A 54 11.00 18.85 13.48
N PRO A 55 11.86 19.85 13.31
CA PRO A 55 11.47 21.06 12.58
C PRO A 55 11.03 20.71 11.15
N VAL A 56 9.89 21.27 10.72
CA VAL A 56 9.30 20.97 9.39
C VAL A 56 10.30 21.18 8.26
N HIS A 57 11.03 22.30 8.26
CA HIS A 57 12.04 22.61 7.23
C HIS A 57 13.18 21.57 7.18
N ALA A 58 13.50 20.92 8.31
CA ALA A 58 14.60 19.97 8.38
C ALA A 58 14.24 18.64 7.72
N TRP A 59 13.03 18.10 7.96
CA TRP A 59 12.63 16.85 7.31
C TRP A 59 12.13 17.08 5.87
N LEU A 60 11.55 18.26 5.53
CA LEU A 60 11.24 18.60 4.14
C LEU A 60 12.50 18.70 3.26
N ALA A 61 13.64 19.14 3.83
CA ALA A 61 14.90 19.16 3.12
C ALA A 61 15.47 17.77 2.75
N GLU A 62 14.90 16.69 3.31
CA GLU A 62 15.22 15.30 2.97
C GLU A 62 14.44 14.78 1.75
N ALA A 63 13.52 15.59 1.21
CA ALA A 63 12.76 15.22 0.02
C ALA A 63 13.68 15.07 -1.20
N ILE A 64 13.44 14.01 -1.96
CA ILE A 64 14.22 13.64 -3.14
C ILE A 64 13.36 13.70 -4.40
N ASP A 65 13.97 13.94 -5.54
CA ASP A 65 13.27 13.91 -6.82
C ASP A 65 12.83 12.49 -7.19
N ALA A 66 11.71 12.36 -7.90
CA ALA A 66 11.19 11.05 -8.35
C ALA A 66 12.13 10.31 -9.33
N ASP A 67 13.05 11.02 -9.94
CA ASP A 67 14.11 10.50 -10.81
C ASP A 67 15.50 10.49 -10.16
N SER A 68 15.57 10.64 -8.82
CA SER A 68 16.81 10.59 -8.05
C SER A 68 17.55 9.25 -8.18
N ASP A 69 18.85 9.26 -7.90
CA ASP A 69 19.67 8.04 -7.89
C ASP A 69 19.12 6.97 -6.92
N PHE A 70 18.54 7.39 -5.78
CA PHE A 70 17.88 6.52 -4.84
C PHE A 70 16.73 5.75 -5.50
N VAL A 71 15.79 6.46 -6.14
CA VAL A 71 14.62 5.86 -6.78
C VAL A 71 15.03 5.01 -7.99
N ASN A 72 15.90 5.53 -8.85
CA ASN A 72 16.39 4.83 -10.03
C ASN A 72 17.16 3.55 -9.72
N ALA A 73 17.81 3.47 -8.57
CA ALA A 73 18.48 2.24 -8.13
C ALA A 73 17.50 1.09 -7.94
N PHE A 74 16.27 1.35 -7.44
CA PHE A 74 15.25 0.31 -7.29
C PHE A 74 14.63 -0.12 -8.63
N GLY A 75 14.51 0.77 -9.61
CA GLY A 75 14.12 0.38 -10.98
C GLY A 75 15.17 -0.55 -11.62
N LYS A 76 16.46 -0.21 -11.48
CA LYS A 76 17.56 -1.08 -11.96
C LYS A 76 17.56 -2.44 -11.21
N LEU A 77 17.34 -2.40 -9.91
CA LEU A 77 17.28 -3.61 -9.07
C LEU A 77 16.07 -4.49 -9.42
N ALA A 78 14.91 -3.92 -9.70
CA ALA A 78 13.72 -4.65 -10.13
C ALA A 78 14.00 -5.47 -11.39
N ARG A 79 14.67 -4.85 -12.38
CA ARG A 79 15.12 -5.55 -13.60
C ARG A 79 16.15 -6.62 -13.31
N GLU A 80 17.16 -6.33 -12.49
CA GLU A 80 18.20 -7.28 -12.11
C GLU A 80 17.62 -8.54 -11.44
N LEU A 81 16.66 -8.33 -10.54
CA LEU A 81 16.05 -9.40 -9.76
C LEU A 81 14.87 -10.07 -10.48
N ASP A 82 14.45 -9.59 -11.65
CA ASP A 82 13.22 -10.06 -12.32
C ASP A 82 12.06 -10.12 -11.30
N MET A 83 11.86 -9.00 -10.54
CA MET A 83 10.92 -8.86 -9.44
C MET A 83 10.40 -7.43 -9.37
N ALA A 84 9.08 -7.25 -9.24
CA ALA A 84 8.52 -5.92 -9.06
C ALA A 84 8.86 -5.35 -7.68
N ILE A 85 9.05 -4.02 -7.61
CA ILE A 85 9.39 -3.32 -6.38
C ILE A 85 8.48 -2.10 -6.19
N GLY A 86 7.76 -2.07 -5.07
CA GLY A 86 7.03 -0.90 -4.61
C GLY A 86 7.89 -0.11 -3.62
N ILE A 87 8.60 0.91 -4.11
CA ILE A 87 9.46 1.78 -3.30
C ILE A 87 8.72 3.05 -2.88
N THR A 88 8.94 3.49 -1.64
CA THR A 88 8.31 4.65 -1.04
C THR A 88 9.34 5.70 -0.64
N PHE A 89 8.98 6.96 -0.76
CA PHE A 89 9.89 8.05 -0.45
C PHE A 89 9.14 9.36 -0.18
N LEU A 90 9.84 10.28 0.48
CA LEU A 90 9.44 11.67 0.56
C LEU A 90 9.84 12.34 -0.76
N GLU A 91 8.85 12.60 -1.62
CA GLU A 91 9.05 13.19 -2.94
C GLU A 91 9.11 14.71 -2.86
N LYS A 92 10.12 15.31 -3.45
CA LYS A 92 10.16 16.76 -3.67
C LYS A 92 9.09 17.14 -4.71
N TYR A 93 8.19 18.04 -4.34
CA TYR A 93 7.10 18.44 -5.22
C TYR A 93 6.76 19.92 -5.05
N ALA A 94 6.89 20.68 -6.12
CA ALA A 94 6.71 22.15 -6.12
C ALA A 94 7.50 22.83 -4.97
N ASP A 95 6.84 23.62 -4.17
CA ASP A 95 7.43 24.31 -3.02
C ASP A 95 7.39 23.49 -1.71
N SER A 96 6.98 22.20 -1.79
CA SER A 96 6.82 21.30 -0.66
C SER A 96 7.29 19.88 -1.00
N ALA A 97 6.65 18.86 -0.42
CA ALA A 97 6.91 17.45 -0.66
C ALA A 97 5.61 16.66 -0.72
N ARG A 98 5.70 15.40 -1.23
CA ARG A 98 4.64 14.41 -1.24
C ARG A 98 5.10 13.12 -0.57
N ASN A 99 4.16 12.40 0.01
CA ASN A 99 4.34 11.02 0.46
C ASN A 99 4.02 10.10 -0.72
N THR A 100 5.04 9.50 -1.33
CA THR A 100 4.93 8.90 -2.66
C THR A 100 5.42 7.45 -2.68
N MET A 101 4.77 6.64 -3.51
CA MET A 101 5.18 5.29 -3.89
C MET A 101 5.35 5.22 -5.41
N ILE A 102 6.45 4.60 -5.87
CA ILE A 102 6.60 4.14 -7.25
C ILE A 102 6.54 2.62 -7.28
N LEU A 103 5.78 2.08 -8.23
CA LEU A 103 5.79 0.66 -8.55
C LEU A 103 6.62 0.44 -9.82
N PHE A 104 7.79 -0.19 -9.67
CA PHE A 104 8.57 -0.71 -10.79
C PHE A 104 8.14 -2.15 -11.09
N ASP A 105 7.96 -2.48 -12.36
CA ASP A 105 7.75 -3.86 -12.78
C ASP A 105 9.07 -4.64 -12.80
N ARG A 106 9.00 -5.93 -13.09
CA ARG A 106 10.17 -6.82 -13.16
C ARG A 106 11.14 -6.50 -14.31
N PHE A 107 10.77 -5.61 -15.21
CA PHE A 107 11.64 -5.08 -16.27
C PHE A 107 12.29 -3.76 -15.88
N GLY A 108 11.94 -3.21 -14.71
CA GLY A 108 12.43 -1.95 -14.18
C GLY A 108 11.71 -0.72 -14.73
N ASP A 109 10.55 -0.92 -15.36
CA ASP A 109 9.73 0.16 -15.88
C ASP A 109 8.78 0.68 -14.80
N ASN A 110 8.69 2.01 -14.67
CA ASN A 110 7.72 2.65 -13.77
C ASN A 110 6.30 2.42 -14.27
N LYS A 111 5.48 1.71 -13.50
CA LYS A 111 4.08 1.42 -13.83
C LYS A 111 3.14 2.52 -13.38
N PHE A 112 3.39 3.11 -12.24
CA PHE A 112 2.75 4.33 -11.75
C PHE A 112 3.57 4.97 -10.63
N THR A 113 3.40 6.27 -10.49
CA THR A 113 3.81 7.05 -9.33
C THR A 113 2.55 7.49 -8.60
N TYR A 114 2.38 7.09 -7.35
CA TYR A 114 1.22 7.37 -6.52
C TYR A 114 1.62 8.21 -5.33
N ALA A 115 1.04 9.40 -5.21
CA ALA A 115 1.14 10.22 -4.01
C ALA A 115 -0.11 10.01 -3.12
N LYS A 116 0.10 9.93 -1.81
CA LYS A 116 -0.95 9.77 -0.79
C LYS A 116 -2.03 10.83 -0.95
N VAL A 117 -3.27 10.41 -1.20
CA VAL A 117 -4.40 11.32 -1.43
C VAL A 117 -4.91 11.90 -0.10
N HIS A 118 -5.00 11.06 0.93
CA HIS A 118 -5.42 11.48 2.26
C HIS A 118 -4.21 11.63 3.17
N THR A 119 -3.60 12.82 3.15
CA THR A 119 -2.54 13.18 4.10
C THR A 119 -3.11 13.30 5.52
N CYS A 120 -2.27 13.05 6.53
CA CYS A 120 -2.67 13.21 7.94
C CYS A 120 -2.67 14.70 8.32
N ASP A 121 -3.58 15.48 7.75
CA ASP A 121 -3.66 16.94 7.91
C ASP A 121 -3.92 17.41 9.34
N PHE A 122 -4.33 16.48 10.19
CA PHE A 122 -4.44 16.69 11.65
C PHE A 122 -3.09 16.64 12.37
N SER A 123 -2.00 16.39 11.65
CA SER A 123 -0.63 16.23 12.16
C SER A 123 0.39 16.93 11.25
N VAL A 124 1.64 16.53 11.33
CA VAL A 124 2.77 17.13 10.58
C VAL A 124 2.66 16.97 9.06
N GLU A 125 1.96 15.96 8.59
CA GLU A 125 1.68 15.77 7.15
C GLU A 125 0.80 16.90 6.54
N SER A 126 0.21 17.79 7.35
CA SER A 126 -0.43 19.03 6.84
C SER A 126 0.52 19.93 6.06
N ASN A 127 1.82 19.69 6.14
CA ASN A 127 2.86 20.36 5.35
C ASN A 127 3.17 19.66 4.02
N LEU A 128 2.56 18.50 3.75
CA LEU A 128 2.70 17.79 2.48
C LEU A 128 1.61 18.19 1.49
N THR A 129 1.92 18.10 0.21
CA THR A 129 0.95 18.26 -0.86
C THR A 129 0.25 16.91 -1.11
N PRO A 130 -1.08 16.83 -0.98
CA PRO A 130 -1.84 15.60 -1.26
C PRO A 130 -1.70 15.15 -2.71
N GLY A 131 -1.89 13.84 -2.94
CA GLY A 131 -2.08 13.27 -4.27
C GLY A 131 -3.42 13.66 -4.90
N GLU A 132 -3.54 13.51 -6.21
CA GLU A 132 -4.70 13.98 -6.97
C GLU A 132 -5.67 12.87 -7.35
N ASP A 133 -5.20 11.60 -7.41
CA ASP A 133 -6.00 10.49 -7.89
C ASP A 133 -5.44 9.13 -7.42
N PHE A 134 -6.22 8.06 -7.63
CA PHE A 134 -5.83 6.67 -7.39
C PHE A 134 -5.48 6.00 -8.71
N TYR A 135 -4.39 5.24 -8.76
CA TYR A 135 -3.90 4.63 -9.99
C TYR A 135 -3.89 3.11 -9.91
N THR A 136 -4.11 2.47 -11.05
CA THR A 136 -3.88 1.03 -11.23
C THR A 136 -3.04 0.80 -12.48
N ALA A 137 -2.23 -0.25 -12.46
CA ALA A 137 -1.47 -0.67 -13.63
C ALA A 137 -1.46 -2.20 -13.76
N GLU A 138 -1.27 -2.68 -14.96
CA GLU A 138 -1.00 -4.09 -15.22
C GLU A 138 0.48 -4.41 -14.96
N LEU A 139 0.70 -5.43 -14.18
CA LEU A 139 2.00 -5.96 -13.81
C LEU A 139 2.17 -7.35 -14.40
N ASP A 140 3.21 -7.55 -15.17
CA ASP A 140 3.61 -8.88 -15.65
C ASP A 140 4.37 -9.60 -14.53
N THR A 141 3.89 -10.78 -14.16
CA THR A 141 4.46 -11.60 -13.10
C THR A 141 4.67 -13.05 -13.58
N HIS A 142 5.38 -13.85 -12.81
CA HIS A 142 5.51 -15.29 -13.10
C HIS A 142 4.19 -16.08 -13.04
N CYS A 143 3.13 -15.43 -12.51
CA CYS A 143 1.77 -15.98 -12.47
C CYS A 143 0.86 -15.43 -13.57
N GLY A 144 1.41 -14.65 -14.51
CA GLY A 144 0.67 -13.92 -15.54
C GLY A 144 0.41 -12.47 -15.16
N MET A 145 -0.44 -11.83 -15.95
CA MET A 145 -0.81 -10.42 -15.73
C MET A 145 -1.70 -10.27 -14.50
N VAL A 146 -1.40 -9.26 -13.69
CA VAL A 146 -2.20 -8.88 -12.52
C VAL A 146 -2.36 -7.37 -12.46
N ARG A 147 -3.58 -6.89 -12.16
CA ARG A 147 -3.82 -5.45 -12.01
C ARG A 147 -3.59 -5.03 -10.56
N ILE A 148 -2.60 -4.17 -10.37
CA ILE A 148 -2.17 -3.67 -9.06
C ILE A 148 -2.65 -2.23 -8.89
N GLY A 149 -3.16 -1.90 -7.69
CA GLY A 149 -3.38 -0.54 -7.22
C GLY A 149 -2.55 -0.25 -5.98
N ALA A 150 -2.52 1.02 -5.57
CA ALA A 150 -1.88 1.44 -4.33
C ALA A 150 -2.73 2.44 -3.55
N MET A 151 -2.61 2.39 -2.24
CA MET A 151 -3.04 3.42 -1.29
C MET A 151 -2.00 3.46 -0.16
N ILE A 152 -1.80 4.62 0.47
CA ILE A 152 -0.77 4.79 1.48
C ILE A 152 -1.42 5.08 2.83
N CYS A 153 -1.15 4.22 3.83
CA CYS A 153 -1.46 4.41 5.25
C CYS A 153 -2.88 4.96 5.49
N PHE A 154 -3.05 6.25 5.74
CA PHE A 154 -4.32 6.89 6.07
C PHE A 154 -5.38 6.79 4.96
N ASP A 155 -4.99 6.58 3.70
CA ASP A 155 -5.94 6.32 2.61
C ASP A 155 -6.88 5.13 2.93
N ARG A 156 -6.41 4.12 3.67
CA ARG A 156 -7.23 2.95 4.04
C ARG A 156 -8.40 3.26 4.96
N GLU A 157 -8.33 4.39 5.71
CA GLU A 157 -9.42 4.81 6.59
C GLU A 157 -10.69 5.17 5.79
N PHE A 158 -10.52 5.56 4.53
CA PHE A 158 -11.60 5.96 3.63
C PHE A 158 -12.00 4.78 2.73
N PRO A 159 -13.25 4.26 2.85
CA PRO A 159 -13.71 3.13 2.03
C PRO A 159 -13.69 3.45 0.53
N GLU A 160 -13.78 4.70 0.16
CA GLU A 160 -13.72 5.20 -1.23
C GLU A 160 -12.40 4.83 -1.89
N SER A 161 -11.27 4.89 -1.18
CA SER A 161 -9.94 4.61 -1.71
C SER A 161 -9.87 3.20 -2.31
N ALA A 162 -10.16 2.18 -1.51
CA ALA A 162 -10.17 0.80 -1.98
C ALA A 162 -11.28 0.54 -3.02
N ARG A 163 -12.44 1.22 -2.88
CA ARG A 163 -13.56 1.09 -3.81
C ARG A 163 -13.21 1.64 -5.20
N ILE A 164 -12.57 2.80 -5.28
CA ILE A 164 -12.10 3.37 -6.54
C ILE A 164 -11.10 2.44 -7.22
N LEU A 165 -10.13 1.92 -6.45
CA LEU A 165 -9.13 0.98 -6.98
C LEU A 165 -9.78 -0.30 -7.51
N MET A 166 -10.75 -0.88 -6.80
CA MET A 166 -11.52 -2.04 -7.26
C MET A 166 -12.28 -1.72 -8.57
N LEU A 167 -12.94 -0.55 -8.64
CA LEU A 167 -13.67 -0.12 -9.83
C LEU A 167 -12.75 0.10 -11.03
N ARG A 168 -11.48 0.45 -10.80
CA ARG A 168 -10.42 0.53 -11.80
C ARG A 168 -9.77 -0.84 -12.11
N GLY A 169 -10.33 -1.91 -11.54
CA GLY A 169 -9.97 -3.28 -11.85
C GLY A 169 -8.87 -3.87 -10.98
N ALA A 170 -8.40 -3.19 -9.92
CA ALA A 170 -7.37 -3.74 -9.04
C ALA A 170 -7.76 -5.14 -8.53
N GLU A 171 -6.84 -6.07 -8.64
CA GLU A 171 -6.91 -7.41 -8.06
C GLU A 171 -6.15 -7.47 -6.75
N VAL A 172 -5.08 -6.65 -6.66
CA VAL A 172 -4.25 -6.50 -5.46
C VAL A 172 -4.04 -5.00 -5.21
N ILE A 173 -4.17 -4.59 -3.96
CA ILE A 173 -3.86 -3.24 -3.50
C ILE A 173 -2.66 -3.31 -2.56
N LEU A 174 -1.59 -2.58 -2.89
CA LEU A 174 -0.40 -2.44 -2.08
C LEU A 174 -0.57 -1.25 -1.13
N VAL A 175 -0.25 -1.45 0.17
CA VAL A 175 -0.48 -0.44 1.20
C VAL A 175 0.80 -0.24 2.03
N PRO A 176 1.71 0.64 1.61
CA PRO A 176 2.76 1.15 2.49
C PRO A 176 2.14 1.81 3.73
N ASN A 177 2.71 1.57 4.91
CA ASN A 177 2.14 2.00 6.17
C ASN A 177 3.22 2.37 7.19
N ALA A 178 2.89 3.30 8.10
CA ALA A 178 3.72 3.70 9.24
C ALA A 178 2.80 4.15 10.39
N CYS A 179 2.20 3.19 11.09
CA CYS A 179 1.38 3.48 12.27
C CYS A 179 1.11 2.21 13.10
N PRO A 180 0.58 2.33 14.32
CA PRO A 180 0.12 1.17 15.08
C PRO A 180 -1.03 0.47 14.35
N MET A 181 -0.86 -0.81 14.04
CA MET A 181 -1.88 -1.66 13.44
C MET A 181 -2.64 -2.39 14.55
N GLU A 182 -3.71 -1.77 15.04
CA GLU A 182 -4.57 -2.29 16.10
C GLU A 182 -5.86 -2.89 15.52
N ILE A 183 -6.73 -3.42 16.40
CA ILE A 183 -7.90 -4.21 16.00
C ILE A 183 -8.82 -3.50 14.99
N ASN A 184 -9.03 -2.18 15.12
CA ASN A 184 -9.92 -1.44 14.23
C ASN A 184 -9.31 -1.30 12.84
N ARG A 185 -8.02 -0.95 12.74
CA ARG A 185 -7.29 -0.82 11.48
C ARG A 185 -7.14 -2.16 10.75
N LEU A 186 -6.87 -3.25 11.50
CA LEU A 186 -6.86 -4.60 10.94
C LEU A 186 -8.27 -5.00 10.46
N SER A 187 -9.31 -4.62 11.18
CA SER A 187 -10.71 -4.88 10.79
C SER A 187 -11.12 -4.06 9.56
N GLN A 188 -10.65 -2.81 9.45
CA GLN A 188 -10.85 -2.01 8.24
C GLN A 188 -10.25 -2.69 7.00
N LEU A 189 -8.99 -3.11 7.07
CA LEU A 189 -8.33 -3.80 5.94
C LEU A 189 -9.05 -5.10 5.56
N ARG A 190 -9.48 -5.89 6.56
CA ARG A 190 -10.31 -7.08 6.35
C ARG A 190 -11.62 -6.72 5.67
N GLY A 191 -12.30 -5.66 6.12
CA GLY A 191 -13.54 -5.15 5.52
C GLY A 191 -13.32 -4.68 4.08
N ARG A 192 -12.25 -3.92 3.81
CA ARG A 192 -11.89 -3.47 2.44
C ARG A 192 -11.63 -4.65 1.52
N ALA A 193 -10.90 -5.68 1.97
CA ALA A 193 -10.66 -6.89 1.19
C ALA A 193 -11.96 -7.63 0.88
N TYR A 194 -12.83 -7.78 1.88
CA TYR A 194 -14.12 -8.46 1.78
C TYR A 194 -15.08 -7.76 0.82
N GLU A 195 -15.39 -6.49 1.08
CA GLU A 195 -16.42 -5.73 0.35
C GLU A 195 -16.04 -5.43 -1.12
N ASN A 196 -14.74 -5.49 -1.45
CA ASN A 196 -14.21 -5.25 -2.78
C ASN A 196 -13.77 -6.52 -3.51
N MET A 197 -13.75 -7.67 -2.81
CA MET A 197 -13.18 -8.92 -3.34
C MET A 197 -11.79 -8.68 -3.98
N THR A 198 -10.91 -8.03 -3.23
CA THR A 198 -9.60 -7.59 -3.69
C THR A 198 -8.57 -7.95 -2.64
N ALA A 199 -7.44 -8.51 -3.07
CA ALA A 199 -6.36 -8.76 -2.12
C ALA A 199 -5.74 -7.44 -1.66
N ILE A 200 -5.39 -7.34 -0.37
CA ILE A 200 -4.77 -6.15 0.22
C ILE A 200 -3.51 -6.57 0.97
N ALA A 201 -2.37 -6.02 0.55
CA ALA A 201 -1.05 -6.29 1.14
C ALA A 201 -0.53 -5.02 1.82
N THR A 202 -0.44 -5.03 3.14
CA THR A 202 0.01 -3.89 3.95
C THR A 202 1.40 -4.15 4.51
N CYS A 203 2.35 -3.26 4.24
CA CYS A 203 3.70 -3.31 4.78
C CYS A 203 3.92 -2.18 5.78
N ASN A 204 4.18 -2.53 7.03
CA ASN A 204 4.39 -1.61 8.15
C ASN A 204 5.83 -1.70 8.67
N TYR A 205 6.23 -0.73 9.48
CA TYR A 205 7.49 -0.80 10.23
C TYR A 205 7.38 -1.74 11.44
N PRO A 206 8.48 -2.37 11.86
CA PRO A 206 8.49 -3.25 13.04
C PRO A 206 8.25 -2.47 14.35
N ALA A 207 7.96 -3.19 15.44
CA ALA A 207 7.65 -2.63 16.75
C ALA A 207 8.79 -1.86 17.43
N SER A 208 10.01 -1.97 16.92
CA SER A 208 11.15 -1.18 17.37
C SER A 208 11.18 0.25 16.81
N VAL A 209 10.33 0.55 15.82
CA VAL A 209 10.17 1.90 15.26
C VAL A 209 9.08 2.62 16.05
N PRO A 210 9.28 3.88 16.49
CA PRO A 210 8.28 4.63 17.24
C PRO A 210 6.93 4.67 16.51
N ASP A 211 5.84 4.59 17.28
CA ASP A 211 4.46 4.57 16.78
C ASP A 211 4.13 3.46 15.77
N CYS A 212 4.95 2.41 15.69
CA CYS A 212 4.70 1.23 14.89
C CYS A 212 4.68 -0.03 15.77
N ASN A 213 4.05 -1.10 15.30
CA ASN A 213 3.96 -2.36 16.04
C ASN A 213 4.15 -3.60 15.16
N GLY A 214 4.70 -3.43 13.96
CA GLY A 214 4.71 -4.50 12.96
C GLY A 214 3.32 -4.75 12.41
N ALA A 215 2.86 -5.99 12.52
CA ALA A 215 1.54 -6.43 12.04
C ALA A 215 1.28 -6.10 10.56
N SER A 216 2.33 -6.20 9.72
CA SER A 216 2.15 -6.25 8.27
C SER A 216 1.23 -7.39 7.90
N THR A 217 0.27 -7.17 6.99
CA THR A 217 -0.79 -8.14 6.71
C THR A 217 -1.02 -8.35 5.23
N VAL A 218 -1.53 -9.55 4.89
CA VAL A 218 -2.13 -9.80 3.58
C VAL A 218 -3.51 -10.44 3.77
N PHE A 219 -4.51 -9.79 3.20
CA PHE A 219 -5.87 -10.32 3.07
C PHE A 219 -6.09 -10.69 1.60
N ASP A 220 -6.61 -11.88 1.31
CA ASP A 220 -6.76 -12.36 -0.07
C ASP A 220 -8.10 -11.99 -0.74
N GLY A 221 -9.05 -11.45 0.01
CA GLY A 221 -10.35 -11.03 -0.49
C GLY A 221 -11.35 -12.15 -0.77
N VAL A 222 -11.00 -13.41 -0.52
CA VAL A 222 -11.86 -14.60 -0.74
C VAL A 222 -12.50 -15.01 0.58
N ALA A 223 -13.74 -14.62 0.81
CA ALA A 223 -14.44 -14.87 2.08
C ALA A 223 -15.20 -16.20 2.11
N TYR A 224 -15.63 -16.73 0.97
CA TYR A 224 -16.38 -17.98 0.86
C TYR A 224 -15.70 -18.92 -0.13
N LEU A 225 -15.65 -20.20 0.20
CA LEU A 225 -15.14 -21.24 -0.69
C LEU A 225 -16.29 -21.89 -1.47
N PRO A 226 -16.12 -22.21 -2.77
CA PRO A 226 -17.14 -22.91 -3.54
C PRO A 226 -17.42 -24.28 -2.91
N HIS A 227 -18.70 -24.68 -2.93
CA HIS A 227 -19.22 -25.96 -2.43
C HIS A 227 -19.37 -26.10 -0.91
N ASP A 228 -19.12 -25.03 -0.14
CA ASP A 228 -19.33 -25.07 1.29
C ASP A 228 -20.13 -23.82 1.72
N MET A 229 -21.45 -23.91 1.60
CA MET A 229 -22.36 -22.79 1.87
C MET A 229 -22.28 -22.27 3.32
N ASP A 230 -21.69 -23.05 4.23
CA ASP A 230 -21.50 -22.67 5.63
C ASP A 230 -20.07 -22.26 5.97
N CYS A 231 -19.14 -22.28 5.00
CA CYS A 231 -17.74 -21.96 5.23
C CYS A 231 -17.36 -20.55 4.80
N SER A 232 -17.79 -19.58 5.58
CA SER A 232 -17.04 -18.31 5.63
C SER A 232 -15.66 -18.57 6.24
N ARG A 233 -14.64 -17.90 5.70
CA ARG A 233 -13.28 -17.95 6.22
C ARG A 233 -12.74 -16.57 6.48
N ASP A 234 -11.73 -16.48 7.35
CA ASP A 234 -10.96 -15.26 7.45
C ASP A 234 -10.17 -15.04 6.16
N THR A 235 -10.28 -13.85 5.58
CA THR A 235 -9.50 -13.44 4.40
C THR A 235 -8.04 -13.14 4.74
N CYS A 236 -7.66 -13.09 6.02
CA CYS A 236 -6.28 -12.89 6.46
C CYS A 236 -5.45 -14.15 6.22
N ILE A 237 -4.53 -14.09 5.27
CA ILE A 237 -3.62 -15.20 4.95
C ILE A 237 -2.22 -15.02 5.53
N LEU A 238 -1.90 -13.80 5.96
CA LEU A 238 -0.66 -13.47 6.66
C LEU A 238 -0.89 -12.30 7.59
N GLN A 239 -0.42 -12.42 8.83
CA GLN A 239 -0.22 -11.32 9.77
C GLN A 239 1.14 -11.51 10.43
N ALA A 240 2.04 -10.56 10.21
CA ALA A 240 3.37 -10.56 10.82
C ALA A 240 3.28 -10.25 12.31
N ASP A 241 4.27 -10.68 13.06
CA ASP A 241 4.50 -10.21 14.43
C ASP A 241 5.17 -8.82 14.45
N GLY A 242 5.64 -8.37 15.61
CA GLY A 242 6.32 -7.08 15.77
C GLY A 242 7.78 -7.07 15.36
N SER A 243 8.37 -8.19 14.95
CA SER A 243 9.80 -8.31 14.66
C SER A 243 10.18 -7.71 13.30
N GLU A 244 11.47 -7.33 13.17
CA GLU A 244 12.03 -7.00 11.85
C GLU A 244 12.14 -8.26 10.99
N GLY A 245 11.69 -8.20 9.74
CA GLY A 245 11.80 -9.35 8.86
C GLY A 245 11.17 -9.15 7.47
N ILE A 246 11.28 -10.20 6.67
CA ILE A 246 10.61 -10.32 5.38
C ILE A 246 9.48 -11.35 5.56
N PHE A 247 8.26 -10.93 5.35
CA PHE A 247 7.08 -11.79 5.45
C PHE A 247 6.50 -12.00 4.04
N VAL A 248 6.45 -13.25 3.59
CA VAL A 248 6.01 -13.58 2.23
C VAL A 248 4.65 -14.25 2.27
N ALA A 249 3.68 -13.66 1.59
CA ALA A 249 2.36 -14.24 1.37
C ALA A 249 2.23 -14.81 -0.04
N GLU A 250 1.45 -15.87 -0.17
CA GLU A 250 1.11 -16.51 -1.44
C GLU A 250 -0.37 -16.30 -1.76
N LEU A 251 -0.65 -15.57 -2.85
CA LEU A 251 -2.00 -15.31 -3.35
C LEU A 251 -2.36 -16.23 -4.50
N ASP A 252 -3.51 -16.90 -4.41
CA ASP A 252 -4.12 -17.63 -5.51
C ASP A 252 -5.01 -16.69 -6.33
N LEU A 253 -4.42 -16.10 -7.38
CA LEU A 253 -5.14 -15.16 -8.25
C LEU A 253 -6.27 -15.82 -9.03
N GLU A 254 -6.14 -17.10 -9.39
CA GLU A 254 -7.22 -17.79 -10.10
C GLU A 254 -8.41 -18.05 -9.18
N GLN A 255 -8.16 -18.38 -7.91
CA GLN A 255 -9.22 -18.50 -6.91
C GLN A 255 -9.92 -17.16 -6.70
N LEU A 256 -9.17 -16.07 -6.56
CA LEU A 256 -9.72 -14.72 -6.43
C LEU A 256 -10.59 -14.35 -7.66
N ARG A 257 -10.11 -14.60 -8.87
CA ARG A 257 -10.84 -14.33 -10.11
C ARG A 257 -12.12 -15.13 -10.23
N ARG A 258 -12.08 -16.43 -9.91
CA ARG A 258 -13.28 -17.28 -9.86
C ARG A 258 -14.28 -16.74 -8.83
N TYR A 259 -13.81 -16.41 -7.63
CA TYR A 259 -14.62 -15.82 -6.57
C TYR A 259 -15.31 -14.54 -7.04
N ARG A 260 -14.55 -13.61 -7.61
CA ARG A 260 -15.10 -12.34 -8.16
C ARG A 260 -16.14 -12.53 -9.26
N SER A 261 -16.03 -13.59 -10.04
CA SER A 261 -16.97 -13.87 -11.15
C SER A 261 -18.29 -14.47 -10.70
N SER A 262 -18.37 -15.00 -9.49
CA SER A 262 -19.55 -15.69 -8.97
C SER A 262 -20.25 -15.00 -7.81
N GLU A 263 -19.55 -14.11 -7.10
CA GLU A 263 -20.07 -13.47 -5.89
C GLU A 263 -20.88 -12.19 -6.15
N VAL A 264 -21.65 -11.82 -5.14
CA VAL A 264 -22.60 -10.69 -5.21
C VAL A 264 -22.00 -9.36 -4.74
N HIS A 265 -20.78 -9.38 -4.17
CA HIS A 265 -20.10 -8.20 -3.66
C HIS A 265 -19.47 -7.35 -4.78
N GLY A 266 -18.69 -6.36 -4.40
CA GLY A 266 -17.97 -5.51 -5.34
C GLY A 266 -18.89 -4.62 -6.16
N ASN A 267 -18.91 -4.80 -7.48
CA ASN A 267 -19.65 -3.91 -8.39
C ASN A 267 -20.96 -4.48 -8.93
N ALA A 268 -21.23 -5.80 -8.74
CA ALA A 268 -22.31 -6.50 -9.41
C ALA A 268 -23.72 -5.90 -9.17
N PHE A 269 -23.99 -5.47 -7.93
CA PHE A 269 -25.30 -4.94 -7.52
C PHE A 269 -25.26 -3.50 -7.02
N ARG A 270 -24.19 -2.77 -7.29
CA ARG A 270 -24.12 -1.35 -6.94
C ARG A 270 -25.17 -0.54 -7.68
N ARG A 271 -25.64 0.53 -7.03
CA ARG A 271 -26.62 1.49 -7.58
C ARG A 271 -26.03 2.91 -7.59
N PRO A 272 -25.08 3.20 -8.50
CA PRO A 272 -24.32 4.47 -8.50
C PRO A 272 -25.22 5.71 -8.53
N GLU A 273 -26.39 5.62 -9.18
CA GLU A 273 -27.37 6.70 -9.25
C GLU A 273 -27.94 7.11 -7.89
N LYS A 274 -27.69 6.31 -6.83
CA LYS A 274 -28.10 6.61 -5.44
C LYS A 274 -26.97 7.15 -4.57
N TYR A 275 -25.76 7.29 -5.13
CA TYR A 275 -24.56 7.59 -4.34
C TYR A 275 -24.07 9.04 -4.50
N SER A 276 -24.93 9.96 -4.97
CA SER A 276 -24.54 11.37 -5.18
C SER A 276 -24.01 12.05 -3.92
N ALA A 277 -24.50 11.65 -2.74
CA ALA A 277 -23.99 12.16 -1.47
C ALA A 277 -22.50 11.89 -1.22
N LEU A 278 -21.92 10.83 -1.83
CA LEU A 278 -20.48 10.53 -1.72
C LEU A 278 -19.60 11.49 -2.51
N THR A 279 -20.16 12.17 -3.51
CA THR A 279 -19.43 13.11 -4.38
C THR A 279 -19.80 14.56 -4.11
N GLU A 280 -20.67 14.81 -3.13
CA GLU A 280 -21.06 16.15 -2.75
C GLU A 280 -19.90 16.84 -2.01
N THR A 281 -19.53 18.03 -2.49
CA THR A 281 -18.44 18.80 -1.88
C THR A 281 -18.87 19.59 -0.65
N LYS A 282 -20.19 19.78 -0.46
CA LYS A 282 -20.73 20.45 0.72
C LYS A 282 -20.65 19.53 1.93
N ILE A 283 -20.01 20.03 2.98
CA ILE A 283 -19.86 19.31 4.24
C ILE A 283 -21.02 19.71 5.17
N ASN A 284 -21.73 18.71 5.69
CA ASN A 284 -22.89 18.90 6.54
C ASN A 284 -22.60 18.48 7.99
N GLU A 285 -23.19 19.24 8.95
CA GLU A 285 -23.27 18.83 10.34
C GLU A 285 -23.91 17.41 10.47
N PRO A 286 -23.60 16.64 11.53
CA PRO A 286 -22.81 17.01 12.72
C PRO A 286 -21.35 16.56 12.67
N PHE A 287 -20.85 15.98 11.58
CA PHE A 287 -19.54 15.30 11.52
C PHE A 287 -18.37 16.22 11.10
N ILE A 288 -18.50 17.53 11.35
CA ILE A 288 -17.48 18.50 10.98
C ILE A 288 -16.57 18.80 12.18
N ARG A 289 -15.26 18.66 11.97
CA ARG A 289 -14.24 19.22 12.85
C ARG A 289 -13.85 20.60 12.33
N LEU A 290 -14.51 21.63 12.81
CA LEU A 290 -14.32 23.01 12.35
C LEU A 290 -12.89 23.54 12.55
N ASP A 291 -12.17 23.02 13.56
CA ASP A 291 -10.78 23.35 13.88
C ASP A 291 -9.76 22.75 12.90
N ARG A 292 -10.16 21.89 11.97
CA ARG A 292 -9.28 21.11 11.12
C ARG A 292 -9.54 21.23 9.63
N ARG A 293 -10.57 21.98 9.24
CA ARG A 293 -10.85 22.28 7.84
C ARG A 293 -10.72 23.76 7.58
N LYS A 294 -9.85 24.11 6.64
CA LYS A 294 -9.68 25.46 6.12
C LYS A 294 -10.54 25.64 4.89
#